data_1e69520a2b913c37d9de6be79a220423
#
_entry.id   1e69520a2b913c37d9de6be79a220423
#
_cell.length_a   1.000
_cell.length_b   1.000
_cell.length_c   1.000
_cell.angle_alpha   90.00
_cell.angle_beta   90.00
_cell.angle_gamma   90.00
#
_symmetry.space_group_name_H-M   'P 1'
#
loop_
_entity.id
_entity.type
_entity.pdbx_description
1 polymer ?
#
loop_
_entity_poly.entity_id
_entity_poly.type
_entity_poly.pdbx_seq_one_letter_code
_entity_poly.pdbx_strand_id
1 'polypeptide(L)'
;MKKYLNYDLRTDGVNLLDTNSMFHELFQRKDYDWWYEIQPGDIVVDLGACVGFFTCHALDKGASKVYAVEANRNHLKTLCYNVADHWIDTGESPVVPIHGAIGINDRYALNYYGEDTTAPRYELMDLVYKYQIHEIDYLKIDIEGAEFDIFKQKNMLFLKHHVKHISVEFHLDAFREAPYEWIEFRDKICKNFNMEKVRFLKHEDHALAHDNEKLRGEWPIGWGSSFMLYITN
;
A
#
# COMPACT_ATOMS: atom_id res chain seq x y z
N MET A 1 5.04 14.73 16.38
CA MET A 1 6.22 14.39 15.55
C MET A 1 6.81 13.07 16.01
N LYS A 2 7.19 12.21 15.09
CA LYS A 2 7.92 10.96 15.33
C LYS A 2 9.32 11.09 14.78
N LYS A 3 10.32 10.67 15.53
CA LYS A 3 11.70 10.67 15.07
C LYS A 3 11.99 9.40 14.30
N TYR A 4 12.39 9.53 13.05
CA TYR A 4 12.83 8.44 12.20
C TYR A 4 14.21 8.76 11.62
N LEU A 5 15.21 7.92 11.91
CA LEU A 5 16.61 8.18 11.59
C LEU A 5 17.02 9.59 12.07
N ASN A 6 17.26 10.50 11.12
CA ASN A 6 17.61 11.89 11.40
C ASN A 6 16.46 12.88 11.19
N TYR A 7 15.24 12.40 10.91
CA TYR A 7 14.08 13.24 10.57
C TYR A 7 13.07 13.28 11.71
N ASP A 8 12.46 14.44 11.88
CA ASP A 8 11.29 14.63 12.73
C ASP A 8 10.03 14.60 11.85
N LEU A 9 9.46 13.41 11.64
CA LEU A 9 8.26 13.25 10.84
C LEU A 9 7.05 13.89 11.50
N ARG A 10 6.35 14.72 10.75
CA ARG A 10 5.08 15.33 11.16
C ARG A 10 3.96 14.30 11.10
N THR A 11 2.97 14.50 11.97
CA THR A 11 1.82 13.61 12.13
C THR A 11 0.51 14.40 12.13
N ASP A 12 0.55 15.60 11.53
CA ASP A 12 -0.64 16.46 11.50
C ASP A 12 -1.77 15.78 10.71
N GLY A 13 -2.94 15.72 11.29
CA GLY A 13 -4.13 15.06 10.71
C GLY A 13 -4.28 13.58 11.07
N VAL A 14 -3.31 12.95 11.75
CA VAL A 14 -3.40 11.56 12.21
C VAL A 14 -3.39 11.54 13.74
N ASN A 15 -4.25 10.73 14.34
CA ASN A 15 -4.27 10.59 15.79
C ASN A 15 -3.05 9.82 16.30
N LEU A 16 -2.79 9.89 17.60
CA LEU A 16 -1.59 9.33 18.21
C LEU A 16 -1.55 7.79 18.14
N LEU A 17 -2.70 7.13 18.23
CA LEU A 17 -2.78 5.66 18.19
C LEU A 17 -2.40 5.16 16.80
N ASP A 18 -3.03 5.71 15.75
CA ASP A 18 -2.75 5.35 14.37
C ASP A 18 -1.30 5.68 14.00
N THR A 19 -0.79 6.85 14.43
CA THR A 19 0.63 7.20 14.23
C THR A 19 1.57 6.18 14.86
N ASN A 20 1.25 5.67 16.06
CA ASN A 20 2.06 4.66 16.72
C ASN A 20 2.00 3.32 16.00
N SER A 21 0.80 2.91 15.53
CA SER A 21 0.60 1.67 14.76
C SER A 21 1.42 1.70 13.47
N MET A 22 1.22 2.72 12.63
CA MET A 22 1.97 2.92 11.39
C MET A 22 3.49 2.91 11.61
N PHE A 23 3.96 3.57 12.67
CA PHE A 23 5.38 3.60 12.99
C PHE A 23 5.91 2.21 13.39
N HIS A 24 5.13 1.48 14.18
CA HIS A 24 5.47 0.13 14.63
C HIS A 24 5.51 -0.85 13.44
N GLU A 25 4.50 -0.81 12.59
CA GLU A 25 4.36 -1.65 11.40
C GLU A 25 5.51 -1.45 10.43
N LEU A 26 5.81 -0.20 10.13
CA LEU A 26 6.81 0.13 9.12
C LEU A 26 8.25 -0.06 9.64
N PHE A 27 8.57 0.44 10.85
CA PHE A 27 9.96 0.54 11.30
C PHE A 27 10.38 -0.52 12.33
N GLN A 28 9.43 -1.09 13.06
CA GLN A 28 9.75 -2.12 14.07
C GLN A 28 9.46 -3.51 13.56
N ARG A 29 8.26 -3.77 13.03
CA ARG A 29 7.90 -5.06 12.44
C ARG A 29 8.44 -5.22 11.03
N LYS A 30 8.65 -4.12 10.30
CA LYS A 30 9.13 -4.08 8.91
C LYS A 30 8.18 -4.81 7.95
N ASP A 31 6.89 -4.63 8.14
CA ASP A 31 5.87 -5.35 7.38
C ASP A 31 6.05 -5.19 5.87
N TYR A 32 6.44 -4.01 5.42
CA TYR A 32 6.65 -3.73 3.99
C TYR A 32 8.03 -4.12 3.47
N ASP A 33 9.03 -4.33 4.33
CA ASP A 33 10.37 -4.81 3.95
C ASP A 33 10.50 -6.34 4.06
N TRP A 34 9.49 -7.02 4.60
CA TRP A 34 9.58 -8.43 4.97
C TRP A 34 9.85 -9.37 3.78
N TRP A 35 9.25 -9.09 2.63
CA TRP A 35 9.37 -9.93 1.43
C TRP A 35 10.35 -9.38 0.40
N TYR A 36 10.43 -8.07 0.29
CA TYR A 36 11.36 -7.36 -0.56
C TYR A 36 11.76 -6.04 0.08
N GLU A 37 13.03 -5.81 0.18
CA GLU A 37 13.59 -4.55 0.65
C GLU A 37 13.88 -3.64 -0.56
N ILE A 38 13.31 -2.44 -0.56
CA ILE A 38 13.49 -1.44 -1.63
C ILE A 38 14.97 -1.22 -1.90
N GLN A 39 15.36 -1.21 -3.17
CA GLN A 39 16.73 -1.05 -3.62
C GLN A 39 16.97 0.35 -4.20
N PRO A 40 18.22 0.85 -4.18
CA PRO A 40 18.58 2.09 -4.86
C PRO A 40 18.21 2.03 -6.35
N GLY A 41 17.48 3.05 -6.79
CA GLY A 41 17.02 3.16 -8.17
C GLY A 41 15.58 2.68 -8.42
N ASP A 42 14.94 2.02 -7.45
CA ASP A 42 13.57 1.50 -7.59
C ASP A 42 12.57 2.62 -7.87
N ILE A 43 11.58 2.31 -8.70
CA ILE A 43 10.36 3.11 -8.91
C ILE A 43 9.27 2.53 -8.02
N VAL A 44 8.80 3.34 -7.09
CA VAL A 44 7.82 2.94 -6.07
C VAL A 44 6.49 3.62 -6.32
N VAL A 45 5.40 2.87 -6.13
CA VAL A 45 4.04 3.42 -6.05
C VAL A 45 3.48 3.11 -4.66
N ASP A 46 3.12 4.15 -3.93
CA ASP A 46 2.58 4.11 -2.57
C ASP A 46 1.10 4.49 -2.63
N LEU A 47 0.22 3.51 -2.65
CA LEU A 47 -1.23 3.71 -2.61
C LEU A 47 -1.71 3.70 -1.16
N GLY A 48 -2.30 4.82 -0.72
CA GLY A 48 -2.62 5.09 0.67
C GLY A 48 -1.39 5.60 1.42
N ALA A 49 -0.78 6.67 0.89
CA ALA A 49 0.49 7.18 1.42
C ALA A 49 0.36 7.89 2.78
N CYS A 50 -0.87 8.21 3.20
CA CYS A 50 -1.15 8.88 4.47
C CYS A 50 -0.26 10.13 4.66
N VAL A 51 0.43 10.23 5.79
CA VAL A 51 1.36 11.33 6.07
C VAL A 51 2.79 11.07 5.54
N GLY A 52 2.98 10.03 4.73
CA GLY A 52 4.21 9.78 3.98
C GLY A 52 5.31 9.03 4.71
N PHE A 53 5.00 8.27 5.75
CA PHE A 53 6.02 7.48 6.46
C PHE A 53 6.69 6.45 5.55
N PHE A 54 5.87 5.68 4.80
CA PHE A 54 6.41 4.72 3.85
C PHE A 54 7.12 5.41 2.69
N THR A 55 6.57 6.52 2.18
CA THR A 55 7.22 7.33 1.15
C THR A 55 8.62 7.79 1.58
N CYS A 56 8.78 8.33 2.81
CA CYS A 56 10.10 8.70 3.36
C CYS A 56 11.02 7.48 3.48
N HIS A 57 10.49 6.35 3.97
CA HIS A 57 11.26 5.10 4.06
C HIS A 57 11.78 4.64 2.69
N ALA A 58 10.94 4.69 1.66
CA ALA A 58 11.35 4.33 0.29
C ALA A 58 12.48 5.24 -0.23
N LEU A 59 12.40 6.54 0.04
CA LEU A 59 13.46 7.49 -0.32
C LEU A 59 14.76 7.22 0.43
N ASP A 60 14.69 6.92 1.72
CA ASP A 60 15.88 6.57 2.53
C ASP A 60 16.55 5.27 2.06
N LYS A 61 15.78 4.35 1.47
CA LYS A 61 16.32 3.15 0.80
C LYS A 61 16.89 3.44 -0.58
N GLY A 62 16.72 4.65 -1.09
CA GLY A 62 17.29 5.09 -2.37
C GLY A 62 16.36 4.92 -3.57
N ALA A 63 15.04 4.82 -3.35
CA ALA A 63 14.08 4.84 -4.45
C ALA A 63 14.32 6.07 -5.34
N SER A 64 14.39 5.86 -6.65
CA SER A 64 14.63 6.94 -7.61
C SER A 64 13.39 7.78 -7.86
N LYS A 65 12.21 7.19 -7.69
CA LYS A 65 10.91 7.84 -7.88
C LYS A 65 9.86 7.21 -6.99
N VAL A 66 9.04 8.04 -6.33
CA VAL A 66 7.88 7.57 -5.56
C VAL A 66 6.64 8.31 -6.02
N TYR A 67 5.63 7.58 -6.50
CA TYR A 67 4.29 8.09 -6.76
C TYR A 67 3.44 7.86 -5.51
N ALA A 68 3.23 8.89 -4.72
CA ALA A 68 2.54 8.82 -3.43
C ALA A 68 1.10 9.29 -3.57
N VAL A 69 0.15 8.35 -3.49
CA VAL A 69 -1.29 8.59 -3.68
C VAL A 69 -1.99 8.63 -2.34
N GLU A 70 -2.67 9.74 -2.05
CA GLU A 70 -3.39 9.94 -0.79
C GLU A 70 -4.70 10.67 -1.03
N ALA A 71 -5.77 10.13 -0.45
CA ALA A 71 -7.12 10.66 -0.60
C ALA A 71 -7.40 11.85 0.31
N ASN A 72 -6.89 11.82 1.54
CA ASN A 72 -7.07 12.91 2.50
C ASN A 72 -6.12 14.07 2.20
N ARG A 73 -6.67 15.21 1.86
CA ARG A 73 -5.90 16.41 1.50
C ARG A 73 -4.97 16.90 2.63
N ASN A 74 -5.39 16.75 3.89
CA ASN A 74 -4.57 17.18 5.02
C ASN A 74 -3.39 16.22 5.23
N HIS A 75 -3.59 14.91 5.08
CA HIS A 75 -2.51 13.91 5.10
C HIS A 75 -1.52 14.16 3.96
N LEU A 76 -2.02 14.37 2.74
CA LEU A 76 -1.16 14.68 1.60
C LEU A 76 -0.33 15.94 1.82
N LYS A 77 -0.91 16.97 2.44
CA LYS A 77 -0.17 18.18 2.80
C LYS A 77 0.95 17.88 3.80
N THR A 78 0.67 17.05 4.81
CA THR A 78 1.66 16.62 5.79
C THR A 78 2.75 15.76 5.14
N LEU A 79 2.38 14.85 4.24
CA LEU A 79 3.32 14.09 3.41
C LEU A 79 4.28 15.03 2.66
N CYS A 80 3.76 16.05 1.99
CA CYS A 80 4.60 17.02 1.26
C CYS A 80 5.61 17.72 2.18
N TYR A 81 5.26 18.00 3.44
CA TYR A 81 6.23 18.52 4.41
C TYR A 81 7.28 17.47 4.80
N ASN A 82 6.86 16.22 5.02
CA ASN A 82 7.75 15.15 5.45
C ASN A 82 8.80 14.79 4.39
N VAL A 83 8.45 14.89 3.11
CA VAL A 83 9.36 14.58 2.01
C VAL A 83 10.17 15.79 1.51
N ALA A 84 9.93 16.99 2.04
CA ALA A 84 10.54 18.21 1.54
C ALA A 84 12.07 18.21 1.62
N ASP A 85 12.65 17.59 2.63
CA ASP A 85 14.08 17.52 2.82
C ASP A 85 14.78 16.67 1.74
N HIS A 86 14.06 15.78 1.06
CA HIS A 86 14.58 14.99 -0.06
C HIS A 86 14.60 15.76 -1.40
N TRP A 87 14.05 16.99 -1.45
CA TRP A 87 13.99 17.80 -2.67
C TRP A 87 15.25 18.64 -2.92
N ILE A 88 16.12 18.79 -1.93
CA ILE A 88 17.12 19.87 -1.90
C ILE A 88 18.32 19.58 -2.80
N ASP A 89 18.67 18.33 -3.06
CA ASP A 89 19.94 18.01 -3.68
C ASP A 89 19.91 17.73 -5.19
N THR A 90 18.76 17.46 -5.80
CA THR A 90 18.70 16.96 -7.19
C THR A 90 18.08 17.90 -8.22
N GLY A 91 17.46 18.99 -7.79
CA GLY A 91 16.73 19.91 -8.69
C GLY A 91 15.40 19.38 -9.23
N GLU A 92 15.16 18.06 -9.15
CA GLU A 92 13.88 17.41 -9.45
C GLU A 92 13.40 16.65 -8.22
N SER A 93 12.09 16.73 -7.92
CA SER A 93 11.52 15.96 -6.82
C SER A 93 11.52 14.48 -7.14
N PRO A 94 12.08 13.61 -6.29
CA PRO A 94 11.92 12.17 -6.42
C PRO A 94 10.49 11.72 -6.09
N VAL A 95 9.65 12.60 -5.52
CA VAL A 95 8.26 12.28 -5.15
C VAL A 95 7.28 13.00 -6.05
N VAL A 96 6.27 12.28 -6.49
CA VAL A 96 5.06 12.80 -7.15
C VAL A 96 3.89 12.63 -6.20
N PRO A 97 3.53 13.65 -5.41
CA PRO A 97 2.37 13.58 -4.53
C PRO A 97 1.09 13.69 -5.37
N ILE A 98 0.18 12.75 -5.17
CA ILE A 98 -1.06 12.64 -5.94
C ILE A 98 -2.26 12.69 -5.00
N HIS A 99 -3.06 13.74 -5.12
CA HIS A 99 -4.34 13.79 -4.44
C HIS A 99 -5.34 12.91 -5.16
N GLY A 100 -5.76 11.80 -4.54
CA GLY A 100 -6.69 10.87 -5.14
C GLY A 100 -6.99 9.66 -4.29
N ALA A 101 -8.19 9.13 -4.46
CA ALA A 101 -8.61 7.84 -3.93
C ALA A 101 -8.53 6.77 -5.02
N ILE A 102 -8.08 5.58 -4.66
CA ILE A 102 -8.05 4.44 -5.57
C ILE A 102 -9.27 3.56 -5.30
N GLY A 103 -9.91 3.10 -6.37
CA GLY A 103 -11.11 2.28 -6.33
C GLY A 103 -12.35 3.01 -6.82
N ILE A 104 -13.36 2.24 -7.22
CA ILE A 104 -14.60 2.76 -7.80
C ILE A 104 -15.79 2.68 -6.84
N ASN A 105 -15.62 2.02 -5.71
CA ASN A 105 -16.72 1.71 -4.81
C ASN A 105 -16.91 2.80 -3.76
N ASP A 106 -18.14 3.37 -3.71
CA ASP A 106 -18.52 4.36 -2.70
C ASP A 106 -18.66 3.75 -1.29
N ARG A 107 -18.61 2.43 -1.17
CA ARG A 107 -18.75 1.74 0.12
C ARG A 107 -17.54 1.94 1.03
N TYR A 108 -16.36 2.10 0.46
CA TYR A 108 -15.14 2.31 1.22
C TYR A 108 -14.96 3.80 1.36
N ALA A 109 -15.55 4.28 2.41
CA ALA A 109 -15.68 5.68 2.59
C ALA A 109 -14.32 6.26 2.97
N LEU A 110 -13.95 7.24 2.23
CA LEU A 110 -13.10 8.34 2.64
C LEU A 110 -13.46 8.88 4.05
N ASN A 111 -14.43 8.27 4.71
CA ASN A 111 -14.95 8.56 6.04
C ASN A 111 -14.21 7.88 7.19
N TYR A 112 -13.20 7.08 6.94
CA TYR A 112 -12.45 6.40 8.03
C TYR A 112 -11.89 7.41 9.03
N TYR A 113 -11.49 8.59 8.55
CA TYR A 113 -11.01 9.70 9.39
C TYR A 113 -12.02 10.84 9.58
N GLY A 114 -13.30 10.62 9.25
CA GLY A 114 -14.38 11.60 9.52
C GLY A 114 -14.34 12.88 8.68
N GLU A 115 -13.52 12.92 7.63
CA GLU A 115 -13.43 14.06 6.73
C GLU A 115 -14.11 13.77 5.40
N ASP A 116 -14.97 14.69 4.97
CA ASP A 116 -15.56 14.71 3.63
C ASP A 116 -14.44 15.06 2.62
N THR A 117 -13.86 14.05 2.02
CA THR A 117 -12.80 14.27 1.04
C THR A 117 -13.39 14.34 -0.36
N THR A 118 -13.12 15.44 -1.06
CA THR A 118 -13.43 15.62 -2.47
C THR A 118 -12.32 15.06 -3.38
N ALA A 119 -11.64 14.02 -2.95
CA ALA A 119 -10.54 13.44 -3.70
C ALA A 119 -11.00 12.89 -5.05
N PRO A 120 -10.31 13.22 -6.14
CA PRO A 120 -10.54 12.56 -7.41
C PRO A 120 -10.38 11.04 -7.27
N ARG A 121 -11.26 10.27 -7.92
CA ARG A 121 -11.18 8.82 -7.92
C ARG A 121 -10.45 8.33 -9.15
N TYR A 122 -9.57 7.38 -8.95
CA TYR A 122 -8.80 6.71 -10.00
C TYR A 122 -8.98 5.21 -9.92
N GLU A 123 -9.14 4.57 -11.04
CA GLU A 123 -8.77 3.18 -11.18
C GLU A 123 -7.24 3.07 -11.33
N LEU A 124 -6.67 1.91 -11.01
CA LEU A 124 -5.21 1.72 -11.12
C LEU A 124 -4.69 2.11 -12.51
N MET A 125 -5.37 1.68 -13.58
CA MET A 125 -4.92 1.97 -14.95
C MET A 125 -5.07 3.44 -15.33
N ASP A 126 -6.06 4.16 -14.80
CA ASP A 126 -6.18 5.60 -15.02
C ASP A 126 -4.99 6.36 -14.41
N LEU A 127 -4.57 5.94 -13.21
CA LEU A 127 -3.38 6.47 -12.57
C LEU A 127 -2.12 6.20 -13.41
N VAL A 128 -1.94 4.94 -13.82
CA VAL A 128 -0.82 4.51 -14.65
C VAL A 128 -0.71 5.33 -15.94
N TYR A 129 -1.80 5.49 -16.68
CA TYR A 129 -1.82 6.27 -17.91
C TYR A 129 -1.59 7.77 -17.66
N LYS A 130 -2.28 8.32 -16.67
CA LYS A 130 -2.19 9.77 -16.40
C LYS A 130 -0.79 10.21 -16.01
N TYR A 131 -0.09 9.41 -15.21
CA TYR A 131 1.25 9.71 -14.72
C TYR A 131 2.36 9.01 -15.50
N GLN A 132 2.01 8.32 -16.61
CA GLN A 132 2.95 7.63 -17.51
C GLN A 132 3.86 6.64 -16.75
N ILE A 133 3.27 5.86 -15.84
CA ILE A 133 3.98 4.86 -15.05
C ILE A 133 4.09 3.59 -15.89
N HIS A 134 5.27 3.31 -16.44
CA HIS A 134 5.47 2.17 -17.34
C HIS A 134 5.85 0.90 -16.60
N GLU A 135 6.68 1.03 -15.57
CA GLU A 135 7.20 -0.05 -14.75
C GLU A 135 7.15 0.37 -13.28
N ILE A 136 6.92 -0.59 -12.41
CA ILE A 136 6.90 -0.42 -10.95
C ILE A 136 7.78 -1.49 -10.34
N ASP A 137 8.85 -1.09 -9.64
CA ASP A 137 9.68 -2.03 -8.91
C ASP A 137 8.99 -2.49 -7.63
N TYR A 138 8.32 -1.55 -6.94
CA TYR A 138 7.59 -1.85 -5.72
C TYR A 138 6.23 -1.13 -5.67
N LEU A 139 5.15 -1.90 -5.53
CA LEU A 139 3.80 -1.40 -5.34
C LEU A 139 3.33 -1.70 -3.91
N LYS A 140 3.20 -0.67 -3.07
CA LYS A 140 2.52 -0.76 -1.77
C LYS A 140 1.06 -0.41 -1.96
N ILE A 141 0.17 -1.21 -1.36
CA ILE A 141 -1.28 -1.01 -1.37
C ILE A 141 -1.79 -1.12 0.06
N ASP A 142 -2.38 -0.04 0.54
CA ASP A 142 -2.97 0.07 1.86
C ASP A 142 -3.97 1.23 1.80
N ILE A 143 -5.20 0.93 1.35
CA ILE A 143 -6.22 1.90 0.91
C ILE A 143 -7.56 1.70 1.61
N GLU A 144 -7.51 1.08 2.78
CA GLU A 144 -8.62 1.01 3.73
C GLU A 144 -9.91 0.41 3.13
N GLY A 145 -9.75 -0.72 2.43
CA GLY A 145 -10.86 -1.56 1.97
C GLY A 145 -11.11 -1.59 0.46
N ALA A 146 -10.39 -0.81 -0.35
CA ALA A 146 -10.51 -0.86 -1.82
C ALA A 146 -9.44 -1.75 -2.48
N GLU A 147 -8.67 -2.53 -1.72
CA GLU A 147 -7.56 -3.36 -2.20
C GLU A 147 -8.00 -4.37 -3.24
N PHE A 148 -9.20 -4.93 -3.10
CA PHE A 148 -9.74 -5.90 -4.06
C PHE A 148 -10.00 -5.28 -5.45
N ASP A 149 -10.24 -3.96 -5.53
CA ASP A 149 -10.42 -3.27 -6.80
C ASP A 149 -9.14 -3.23 -7.62
N ILE A 150 -7.97 -3.27 -6.96
CA ILE A 150 -6.66 -3.34 -7.63
C ILE A 150 -6.52 -4.65 -8.39
N PHE A 151 -6.98 -5.76 -7.85
CA PHE A 151 -6.84 -7.10 -8.44
C PHE A 151 -8.00 -7.48 -9.39
N LYS A 152 -8.70 -6.49 -9.96
CA LYS A 152 -9.69 -6.76 -11.02
C LYS A 152 -9.01 -7.29 -12.28
N GLN A 153 -9.77 -8.06 -13.06
CA GLN A 153 -9.25 -8.73 -14.26
C GLN A 153 -8.53 -7.78 -15.23
N LYS A 154 -9.02 -6.56 -15.40
CA LYS A 154 -8.43 -5.54 -16.28
C LYS A 154 -7.03 -5.09 -15.86
N ASN A 155 -6.70 -5.18 -14.57
CA ASN A 155 -5.41 -4.77 -14.03
C ASN A 155 -4.38 -5.92 -14.03
N MET A 156 -4.84 -7.18 -14.13
CA MET A 156 -3.98 -8.35 -13.90
C MET A 156 -2.78 -8.45 -14.87
N LEU A 157 -2.95 -8.06 -16.11
CA LEU A 157 -1.83 -8.07 -17.07
C LEU A 157 -0.77 -7.05 -16.70
N PHE A 158 -1.16 -5.86 -16.27
CA PHE A 158 -0.23 -4.85 -15.80
C PHE A 158 0.48 -5.31 -14.54
N LEU A 159 -0.26 -5.79 -13.53
CA LEU A 159 0.31 -6.27 -12.28
C LEU A 159 1.32 -7.42 -12.49
N LYS A 160 1.09 -8.30 -13.47
CA LYS A 160 1.99 -9.42 -13.79
C LYS A 160 3.25 -9.03 -14.53
N HIS A 161 3.17 -8.07 -15.42
CA HIS A 161 4.23 -7.82 -16.39
C HIS A 161 4.97 -6.51 -16.16
N HIS A 162 4.40 -5.58 -15.41
CA HIS A 162 4.93 -4.24 -15.18
C HIS A 162 5.15 -3.90 -13.70
N VAL A 163 4.83 -4.84 -12.78
CA VAL A 163 5.07 -4.66 -11.35
C VAL A 163 5.93 -5.82 -10.85
N LYS A 164 7.10 -5.54 -10.29
CA LYS A 164 8.02 -6.59 -9.83
C LYS A 164 7.63 -7.12 -8.46
N HIS A 165 7.37 -6.23 -7.50
CA HIS A 165 7.01 -6.59 -6.13
C HIS A 165 5.75 -5.86 -5.70
N ILE A 166 4.85 -6.57 -5.02
CA ILE A 166 3.60 -6.03 -4.51
C ILE A 166 3.49 -6.39 -3.03
N SER A 167 3.21 -5.41 -2.19
CA SER A 167 2.82 -5.60 -0.79
C SER A 167 1.47 -4.97 -0.56
N VAL A 168 0.54 -5.74 -0.01
CA VAL A 168 -0.83 -5.29 0.21
C VAL A 168 -1.23 -5.57 1.65
N GLU A 169 -1.74 -4.56 2.33
CA GLU A 169 -2.53 -4.75 3.51
C GLU A 169 -4.01 -4.83 3.13
N PHE A 170 -4.62 -6.00 3.33
CA PHE A 170 -6.05 -6.21 3.07
C PHE A 170 -6.87 -5.94 4.31
N HIS A 171 -7.86 -5.07 4.20
CA HIS A 171 -8.80 -4.75 5.25
C HIS A 171 -10.06 -5.62 5.13
N LEU A 172 -10.17 -6.62 6.00
CA LEU A 172 -11.25 -7.63 5.97
C LEU A 172 -12.58 -7.12 6.51
N ASP A 173 -12.57 -6.06 7.28
CA ASP A 173 -13.80 -5.47 7.83
C ASP A 173 -14.77 -5.03 6.74
N ALA A 174 -14.24 -4.65 5.58
CA ALA A 174 -15.01 -4.35 4.39
C ALA A 174 -15.72 -5.59 3.79
N PHE A 175 -15.30 -6.81 4.15
CA PHE A 175 -15.75 -8.08 3.56
C PHE A 175 -16.44 -9.01 4.54
N ARG A 176 -16.73 -8.59 5.78
CA ARG A 176 -17.42 -9.44 6.77
C ARG A 176 -18.72 -10.05 6.28
N GLU A 177 -19.36 -9.41 5.30
CA GLU A 177 -20.65 -9.84 4.74
C GLU A 177 -20.53 -10.66 3.44
N ALA A 178 -19.32 -10.83 2.87
CA ALA A 178 -19.14 -11.44 1.56
C ALA A 178 -17.93 -12.40 1.48
N PRO A 179 -17.94 -13.54 2.21
CA PRO A 179 -16.84 -14.51 2.20
C PRO A 179 -16.54 -15.10 0.81
N TYR A 180 -17.49 -15.12 -0.12
CA TYR A 180 -17.27 -15.60 -1.49
C TYR A 180 -16.40 -14.64 -2.31
N GLU A 181 -16.37 -13.34 -2.03
CA GLU A 181 -15.48 -12.38 -2.72
C GLU A 181 -14.01 -12.70 -2.42
N TRP A 182 -13.72 -13.16 -1.19
CA TRP A 182 -12.40 -13.66 -0.84
C TRP A 182 -12.00 -14.89 -1.65
N ILE A 183 -12.92 -15.86 -1.81
CA ILE A 183 -12.67 -17.08 -2.57
C ILE A 183 -12.35 -16.73 -4.02
N GLU A 184 -13.16 -15.88 -4.64
CA GLU A 184 -12.91 -15.42 -6.00
C GLU A 184 -11.57 -14.69 -6.14
N PHE A 185 -11.24 -13.83 -5.18
CA PHE A 185 -9.97 -13.13 -5.12
C PHE A 185 -8.80 -14.11 -5.01
N ARG A 186 -8.84 -15.01 -4.02
CA ARG A 186 -7.81 -16.04 -3.82
C ARG A 186 -7.60 -16.86 -5.09
N ASP A 187 -8.67 -17.35 -5.70
CA ASP A 187 -8.60 -18.17 -6.91
C ASP A 187 -8.00 -17.37 -8.08
N LYS A 188 -8.29 -16.08 -8.16
CA LYS A 188 -7.69 -15.17 -9.13
C LYS A 188 -6.18 -15.02 -8.90
N ILE A 189 -5.73 -14.84 -7.67
CA ILE A 189 -4.30 -14.79 -7.33
C ILE A 189 -3.63 -16.11 -7.70
N CYS A 190 -4.17 -17.24 -7.26
CA CYS A 190 -3.64 -18.58 -7.56
C CYS A 190 -3.52 -18.85 -9.06
N LYS A 191 -4.46 -18.34 -9.85
CA LYS A 191 -4.47 -18.54 -11.32
C LYS A 191 -3.45 -17.65 -12.05
N ASN A 192 -3.19 -16.46 -11.54
CA ASN A 192 -2.43 -15.45 -12.26
C ASN A 192 -0.98 -15.30 -11.82
N PHE A 193 -0.64 -15.69 -10.60
CA PHE A 193 0.72 -15.56 -10.06
C PHE A 193 1.33 -16.91 -9.74
N ASN A 194 2.66 -16.98 -9.74
CA ASN A 194 3.37 -18.17 -9.27
C ASN A 194 3.27 -18.25 -7.74
N MET A 195 2.57 -19.26 -7.23
CA MET A 195 2.31 -19.42 -5.80
C MET A 195 3.58 -19.63 -4.95
N GLU A 196 4.70 -20.03 -5.55
CA GLU A 196 6.00 -20.07 -4.87
C GLU A 196 6.52 -18.66 -4.52
N LYS A 197 6.02 -17.65 -5.23
CA LYS A 197 6.38 -16.24 -5.09
C LYS A 197 5.26 -15.40 -4.45
N VAL A 198 4.28 -16.03 -3.84
CA VAL A 198 3.17 -15.39 -3.13
C VAL A 198 3.22 -15.78 -1.67
N ARG A 199 3.07 -14.80 -0.78
CA ARG A 199 2.99 -15.03 0.66
C ARG A 199 1.82 -14.26 1.23
N PHE A 200 1.11 -14.92 2.15
CA PHE A 200 0.08 -14.32 2.97
C PHE A 200 0.56 -14.33 4.42
N LEU A 201 0.41 -13.22 5.09
CA LEU A 201 0.87 -13.05 6.47
C LEU A 201 -0.25 -12.47 7.31
N LYS A 202 -0.54 -13.12 8.44
CA LYS A 202 -1.39 -12.53 9.47
C LYS A 202 -0.62 -11.41 10.17
N HIS A 203 -1.28 -10.28 10.41
CA HIS A 203 -0.65 -9.09 11.00
C HIS A 203 0.02 -9.34 12.37
N GLU A 204 -0.52 -10.29 13.16
CA GLU A 204 -0.05 -10.56 14.52
C GLU A 204 1.06 -11.62 14.61
N ASP A 205 1.34 -12.36 13.53
CA ASP A 205 2.14 -13.59 13.60
C ASP A 205 3.06 -13.77 12.38
N HIS A 206 4.17 -13.03 12.34
CA HIS A 206 5.20 -13.24 11.30
C HIS A 206 5.72 -14.70 11.24
N ALA A 207 5.53 -15.48 12.31
CA ALA A 207 6.01 -16.86 12.40
C ALA A 207 5.16 -17.89 11.62
N LEU A 208 3.93 -17.55 11.23
CA LEU A 208 3.00 -18.48 10.56
C LEU A 208 2.98 -18.33 9.02
N ALA A 209 3.86 -17.52 8.47
CA ALA A 209 3.90 -17.16 7.05
C ALA A 209 4.19 -18.31 6.08
N HIS A 210 4.54 -19.49 6.56
CA HIS A 210 5.06 -20.57 5.71
C HIS A 210 4.00 -21.56 5.22
N ASP A 211 2.74 -21.43 5.61
CA ASP A 211 1.73 -22.45 5.30
C ASP A 211 0.66 -21.94 4.32
N ASN A 212 1.09 -21.74 3.06
CA ASN A 212 0.16 -21.40 1.96
C ASN A 212 -0.93 -22.50 1.74
N GLU A 213 -0.77 -23.71 2.31
CA GLU A 213 -1.76 -24.79 2.17
C GLU A 213 -3.00 -24.51 3.02
N LYS A 214 -2.86 -23.86 4.17
CA LYS A 214 -4.00 -23.50 5.02
C LYS A 214 -4.93 -22.47 4.40
N LEU A 215 -4.41 -21.65 3.48
CA LEU A 215 -5.20 -20.63 2.78
C LEU A 215 -6.05 -21.19 1.64
N ARG A 216 -5.78 -22.42 1.19
CA ARG A 216 -6.48 -23.00 0.04
C ARG A 216 -7.94 -23.38 0.32
N GLY A 217 -8.38 -23.41 1.55
CA GLY A 217 -9.70 -23.91 1.93
C GLY A 217 -10.58 -22.98 2.75
N GLU A 218 -10.02 -22.03 3.47
CA GLU A 218 -10.77 -21.33 4.52
C GLU A 218 -10.73 -19.81 4.34
N TRP A 219 -11.86 -19.19 4.63
CA TRP A 219 -11.93 -17.76 4.91
C TRP A 219 -10.98 -17.45 6.07
N PRO A 220 -10.24 -16.32 6.07
CA PRO A 220 -9.34 -15.97 7.17
C PRO A 220 -10.10 -15.57 8.45
N ILE A 221 -11.05 -16.43 8.85
CA ILE A 221 -11.79 -16.27 10.09
C ILE A 221 -10.80 -16.35 11.25
N GLY A 222 -10.77 -15.31 12.07
CA GLY A 222 -9.83 -15.20 13.19
C GLY A 222 -8.47 -14.58 12.84
N TRP A 223 -8.32 -14.03 11.65
CA TRP A 223 -7.11 -13.31 11.25
C TRP A 223 -7.09 -11.83 11.66
N GLY A 224 -8.07 -11.39 12.45
CA GLY A 224 -8.21 -9.98 12.82
C GLY A 224 -8.90 -9.17 11.73
N SER A 225 -8.66 -7.86 11.72
CA SER A 225 -9.25 -6.91 10.77
C SER A 225 -8.48 -6.81 9.45
N SER A 226 -7.22 -7.21 9.41
CA SER A 226 -6.36 -7.12 8.22
C SER A 226 -5.34 -8.25 8.11
N PHE A 227 -4.77 -8.42 6.91
CA PHE A 227 -3.63 -9.30 6.65
C PHE A 227 -2.77 -8.75 5.52
N MET A 228 -1.50 -9.19 5.48
CA MET A 228 -0.56 -8.83 4.43
C MET A 228 -0.52 -9.87 3.32
N LEU A 229 -0.48 -9.41 2.07
CA LEU A 229 -0.20 -10.22 0.88
C LEU A 229 1.05 -9.68 0.18
N TYR A 230 1.98 -10.57 -0.14
CA TYR A 230 3.19 -10.24 -0.89
C TYR A 230 3.26 -11.06 -2.17
N ILE A 231 3.60 -10.41 -3.26
CA ILE A 231 3.77 -11.04 -4.57
C ILE A 231 5.11 -10.57 -5.17
N THR A 232 5.88 -11.51 -5.72
CA THR A 232 7.01 -11.22 -6.60
C THR A 232 6.75 -11.83 -7.97
N ASN A 233 6.86 -11.06 -9.03
CA ASN A 233 6.73 -11.54 -10.42
C ASN A 233 8.03 -12.08 -11.00
#